data_1db619014af267d4dba61100a12b03a0
#
_entry.id   1db619014af267d4dba61100a12b03a0
#
_cell.length_a   1.000
_cell.length_b   1.000
_cell.length_c   1.000
_cell.angle_alpha   90.00
_cell.angle_beta   90.00
_cell.angle_gamma   90.00
#
_symmetry.space_group_name_H-M   'P 1'
#
loop_
_entity.id
_entity.type
_entity.pdbx_description
1 polymer ?
#
loop_
_entity_poly.entity_id
_entity_poly.type
_entity_poly.pdbx_seq_one_letter_code
_entity_poly.pdbx_strand_id
1 'polypeptide(L)'
;MNLLAGSTGFLGNEILKILGEKDISTIALSRRTIPNLPRNAEELIIDFNDLRRINLPSIDHVYLSLGYPLYYQNVMGFMSPTLRKNFFEVDFTYQIAIAKRTKEIGAKSISLISAVGADPNSWNYYLQTKGMLEKEIIKLKFDKTNIFRPGHLMGNKKRLDIVLADMVSLAVDPFLNGSLKKFRSISVKKLSKSIVQKSIDSKNGINVFDYKDFKNS
;
A
#
# COMPACT_ATOMS: atom_id res chain seq x y z
N MET A 1 -5.60 -16.81 -7.64
CA MET A 1 -6.39 -15.55 -7.60
C MET A 1 -5.72 -14.55 -6.67
N ASN A 2 -5.78 -13.25 -6.97
CA ASN A 2 -5.21 -12.22 -6.11
C ASN A 2 -6.30 -11.55 -5.25
N LEU A 3 -5.88 -10.95 -4.13
CA LEU A 3 -6.74 -10.08 -3.31
C LEU A 3 -6.10 -8.69 -3.23
N LEU A 4 -6.87 -7.65 -3.49
CA LEU A 4 -6.45 -6.27 -3.34
C LEU A 4 -7.30 -5.56 -2.30
N ALA A 5 -6.72 -5.20 -1.17
CA ALA A 5 -7.35 -4.35 -0.18
C ALA A 5 -6.96 -2.88 -0.40
N GLY A 6 -7.96 -1.98 -0.39
CA GLY A 6 -7.75 -0.56 -0.66
C GLY A 6 -7.96 -0.14 -2.12
N SER A 7 -8.68 -0.93 -2.91
CA SER A 7 -8.98 -0.72 -4.33
C SER A 7 -9.66 0.62 -4.65
N THR A 8 -10.37 1.24 -3.71
CA THR A 8 -10.97 2.59 -3.86
C THR A 8 -10.01 3.73 -3.55
N GLY A 9 -8.81 3.43 -3.04
CA GLY A 9 -7.76 4.41 -2.75
C GLY A 9 -7.02 4.88 -4.01
N PHE A 10 -6.28 5.99 -3.89
CA PHE A 10 -5.55 6.59 -5.00
C PHE A 10 -4.54 5.63 -5.68
N LEU A 11 -3.74 4.92 -4.89
CA LEU A 11 -2.77 3.93 -5.39
C LEU A 11 -3.46 2.60 -5.72
N GLY A 12 -4.35 2.12 -4.84
CA GLY A 12 -5.02 0.84 -5.02
C GLY A 12 -5.87 0.77 -6.28
N ASN A 13 -6.53 1.87 -6.66
CA ASN A 13 -7.28 1.93 -7.91
C ASN A 13 -6.37 1.78 -9.15
N GLU A 14 -5.19 2.38 -9.14
CA GLU A 14 -4.23 2.22 -10.26
C GLU A 14 -3.65 0.79 -10.28
N ILE A 15 -3.41 0.17 -9.12
CA ILE A 15 -3.02 -1.25 -9.05
C ILE A 15 -4.13 -2.13 -9.65
N LEU A 16 -5.40 -1.90 -9.28
CA LEU A 16 -6.54 -2.65 -9.79
C LEU A 16 -6.65 -2.58 -11.31
N LYS A 17 -6.48 -1.39 -11.90
CA LYS A 17 -6.47 -1.20 -13.35
C LYS A 17 -5.39 -2.02 -14.03
N ILE A 18 -4.15 -1.99 -13.50
CA ILE A 18 -3.03 -2.73 -14.08
C ILE A 18 -3.23 -4.24 -13.95
N LEU A 19 -3.80 -4.72 -12.85
CA LEU A 19 -4.17 -6.13 -12.71
C LEU A 19 -5.22 -6.52 -13.76
N GLY A 20 -6.19 -5.63 -14.01
CA GLY A 20 -7.17 -5.79 -15.09
C GLY A 20 -6.55 -5.84 -16.49
N GLU A 21 -5.64 -4.91 -16.80
CA GLU A 21 -4.92 -4.86 -18.08
C GLU A 21 -4.05 -6.12 -18.33
N LYS A 22 -3.56 -6.74 -17.26
CA LYS A 22 -2.76 -7.98 -17.32
C LYS A 22 -3.61 -9.26 -17.25
N ASP A 23 -4.92 -9.13 -17.24
CA ASP A 23 -5.88 -10.23 -17.11
C ASP A 23 -5.66 -11.12 -15.86
N ILE A 24 -5.26 -10.49 -14.76
CA ILE A 24 -5.01 -11.17 -13.49
C ILE A 24 -6.30 -11.17 -12.64
N SER A 25 -6.88 -12.33 -12.43
CA SER A 25 -8.08 -12.52 -11.60
C SER A 25 -7.88 -11.96 -10.18
N THR A 26 -8.75 -11.02 -9.78
CA THR A 26 -8.56 -10.24 -8.55
C THR A 26 -9.87 -10.05 -7.78
N ILE A 27 -9.85 -10.33 -6.48
CA ILE A 27 -10.89 -9.86 -5.54
C ILE A 27 -10.49 -8.48 -5.05
N ALA A 28 -11.32 -7.50 -5.35
CA ALA A 28 -11.17 -6.13 -4.89
C ALA A 28 -11.96 -5.92 -3.59
N LEU A 29 -11.26 -5.97 -2.46
CA LEU A 29 -11.84 -5.82 -1.14
C LEU A 29 -12.04 -4.34 -0.83
N SER A 30 -13.27 -3.94 -0.56
CA SER A 30 -13.62 -2.53 -0.31
C SER A 30 -14.76 -2.38 0.71
N ARG A 31 -14.99 -1.14 1.20
CA ARG A 31 -16.14 -0.78 2.04
C ARG A 31 -17.28 -0.13 1.25
N ARG A 32 -17.10 0.07 -0.04
CA ARG A 32 -18.05 0.75 -0.93
C ARG A 32 -17.81 0.31 -2.36
N THR A 33 -18.81 0.45 -3.21
CA THR A 33 -18.76 0.12 -4.62
C THR A 33 -17.58 0.79 -5.34
N ILE A 34 -16.92 0.01 -6.18
CA ILE A 34 -15.77 0.41 -6.99
C ILE A 34 -16.25 0.84 -8.37
N PRO A 35 -16.12 2.12 -8.75
CA PRO A 35 -16.44 2.56 -10.09
C PRO A 35 -15.47 1.92 -11.12
N ASN A 36 -16.01 1.50 -12.27
CA ASN A 36 -15.22 0.95 -13.39
C ASN A 36 -14.38 -0.29 -12.99
N LEU A 37 -15.01 -1.26 -12.35
CA LEU A 37 -14.39 -2.53 -11.99
C LEU A 37 -13.91 -3.25 -13.27
N PRO A 38 -12.65 -3.72 -13.36
CA PRO A 38 -12.18 -4.54 -14.47
C PRO A 38 -12.97 -5.84 -14.62
N ARG A 39 -13.11 -6.35 -15.85
CA ARG A 39 -13.92 -7.56 -16.13
C ARG A 39 -13.46 -8.82 -15.41
N ASN A 40 -12.16 -8.91 -15.14
CA ASN A 40 -11.50 -10.02 -14.43
C ASN A 40 -11.37 -9.76 -12.92
N ALA A 41 -12.06 -8.75 -12.40
CA ALA A 41 -12.10 -8.45 -10.96
C ALA A 41 -13.51 -8.66 -10.41
N GLU A 42 -13.58 -9.19 -9.20
CA GLU A 42 -14.79 -9.31 -8.40
C GLU A 42 -14.73 -8.33 -7.24
N GLU A 43 -15.80 -7.60 -7.01
CA GLU A 43 -15.91 -6.71 -5.86
C GLU A 43 -16.43 -7.48 -4.66
N LEU A 44 -15.76 -7.34 -3.53
CA LEU A 44 -16.23 -7.83 -2.24
C LEU A 44 -16.35 -6.66 -1.26
N ILE A 45 -17.59 -6.23 -1.03
CA ILE A 45 -17.90 -5.14 -0.10
C ILE A 45 -18.05 -5.72 1.30
N ILE A 46 -17.22 -5.23 2.24
CA ILE A 46 -17.21 -5.72 3.62
C ILE A 46 -17.02 -4.59 4.62
N ASP A 47 -17.48 -4.82 5.84
CA ASP A 47 -16.91 -4.16 7.01
C ASP A 47 -15.64 -4.90 7.44
N PHE A 48 -14.52 -4.20 7.56
CA PHE A 48 -13.25 -4.82 7.99
C PHE A 48 -13.27 -5.36 9.41
N ASN A 49 -14.26 -5.00 10.21
CA ASN A 49 -14.50 -5.61 11.52
C ASN A 49 -15.02 -7.06 11.41
N ASP A 50 -15.65 -7.42 10.29
CA ASP A 50 -16.24 -8.74 10.04
C ASP A 50 -15.35 -9.69 9.21
N LEU A 51 -14.09 -9.35 8.98
CA LEU A 51 -13.14 -10.11 8.14
C LEU A 51 -13.08 -11.61 8.48
N ARG A 52 -13.23 -11.98 9.74
CA ARG A 52 -13.19 -13.39 10.16
C ARG A 52 -14.38 -14.22 9.66
N ARG A 53 -15.50 -13.56 9.36
CA ARG A 53 -16.76 -14.21 8.93
C ARG A 53 -16.87 -14.37 7.42
N ILE A 54 -15.94 -13.78 6.67
CA ILE A 54 -16.01 -13.76 5.22
C ILE A 54 -15.41 -15.05 4.67
N ASN A 55 -16.18 -15.70 3.82
CA ASN A 55 -15.68 -16.83 3.03
C ASN A 55 -14.91 -16.26 1.81
N LEU A 56 -13.58 -16.29 1.92
CA LEU A 56 -12.71 -15.94 0.80
C LEU A 56 -12.34 -17.21 0.03
N PRO A 57 -12.31 -17.19 -1.31
CA PRO A 57 -11.78 -18.28 -2.10
C PRO A 57 -10.27 -18.41 -1.89
N SER A 58 -9.64 -19.39 -2.55
CA SER A 58 -8.18 -19.54 -2.51
C SER A 58 -7.48 -18.30 -3.07
N ILE A 59 -6.64 -17.69 -2.26
CA ILE A 59 -5.86 -16.50 -2.60
C ILE A 59 -4.38 -16.88 -2.70
N ASP A 60 -3.74 -16.54 -3.80
CA ASP A 60 -2.31 -16.79 -4.01
C ASP A 60 -1.47 -15.60 -3.57
N HIS A 61 -1.93 -14.36 -3.90
CA HIS A 61 -1.21 -13.12 -3.61
C HIS A 61 -2.12 -12.04 -3.05
N VAL A 62 -1.61 -11.31 -2.07
CA VAL A 62 -2.34 -10.23 -1.38
C VAL A 62 -1.65 -8.89 -1.59
N TYR A 63 -2.40 -7.89 -2.06
CA TYR A 63 -1.96 -6.48 -2.09
C TYR A 63 -2.61 -5.71 -0.95
N LEU A 64 -1.81 -5.17 -0.05
CA LEU A 64 -2.25 -4.30 1.03
C LEU A 64 -1.96 -2.84 0.68
N SER A 65 -3.00 -2.13 0.21
CA SER A 65 -2.94 -0.73 -0.19
C SER A 65 -3.97 0.13 0.57
N LEU A 66 -4.38 -0.30 1.76
CA LEU A 66 -5.21 0.52 2.63
C LEU A 66 -4.42 1.71 3.15
N GLY A 67 -5.10 2.84 3.33
CA GLY A 67 -4.53 4.04 3.93
C GLY A 67 -5.63 4.97 4.40
N TYR A 68 -5.48 5.49 5.61
CA TYR A 68 -6.33 6.55 6.13
C TYR A 68 -6.00 7.88 5.41
N PRO A 69 -6.99 8.68 5.01
CA PRO A 69 -6.75 9.94 4.31
C PRO A 69 -6.15 10.99 5.26
N LEU A 70 -4.83 11.08 5.29
CA LEU A 70 -4.08 12.06 6.07
C LEU A 70 -3.78 13.32 5.23
N TYR A 71 -3.79 14.48 5.88
CA TYR A 71 -3.20 15.70 5.32
C TYR A 71 -1.68 15.65 5.48
N TYR A 72 -0.96 16.41 4.65
CA TYR A 72 0.52 16.42 4.66
C TYR A 72 1.10 16.75 6.05
N GLN A 73 0.53 17.73 6.77
CA GLN A 73 0.92 18.06 8.14
C GLN A 73 0.81 16.88 9.12
N ASN A 74 -0.17 15.98 8.91
CA ASN A 74 -0.34 14.81 9.77
C ASN A 74 0.78 13.79 9.57
N VAL A 75 1.22 13.63 8.32
CA VAL A 75 2.38 12.78 7.98
C VAL A 75 3.67 13.33 8.60
N MET A 76 3.79 14.65 8.69
CA MET A 76 4.92 15.33 9.35
C MET A 76 4.93 15.20 10.88
N GLY A 77 3.92 14.59 11.50
CA GLY A 77 3.88 14.28 12.93
C GLY A 77 2.78 14.98 13.74
N PHE A 78 1.99 15.86 13.11
CA PHE A 78 0.92 16.59 13.80
C PHE A 78 -0.42 15.83 13.76
N MET A 79 -0.57 14.83 14.63
CA MET A 79 -1.80 14.04 14.75
C MET A 79 -2.41 14.18 16.14
N SER A 80 -3.70 14.55 16.20
CA SER A 80 -4.50 14.49 17.43
C SER A 80 -4.69 13.03 17.89
N PRO A 81 -5.01 12.78 19.17
CA PRO A 81 -5.26 11.42 19.68
C PRO A 81 -6.32 10.67 18.89
N THR A 82 -7.44 11.32 18.54
CA THR A 82 -8.52 10.73 17.73
C THR A 82 -8.03 10.34 16.33
N LEU A 83 -7.25 11.23 15.69
CA LEU A 83 -6.70 10.96 14.37
C LEU A 83 -5.71 9.78 14.41
N ARG A 84 -4.87 9.69 15.45
CA ARG A 84 -3.96 8.56 15.67
C ARG A 84 -4.72 7.24 15.78
N LYS A 85 -5.82 7.21 16.54
CA LYS A 85 -6.67 6.02 16.69
C LYS A 85 -7.22 5.57 15.33
N ASN A 86 -7.86 6.47 14.58
CA ASN A 86 -8.46 6.14 13.29
C ASN A 86 -7.40 5.73 12.24
N PHE A 87 -6.26 6.40 12.24
CA PHE A 87 -5.13 6.04 11.38
C PHE A 87 -4.59 4.65 11.71
N PHE A 88 -4.37 4.35 13.00
CA PHE A 88 -3.87 3.05 13.44
C PHE A 88 -4.84 1.93 13.08
N GLU A 89 -6.13 2.16 13.22
CA GLU A 89 -7.15 1.17 12.86
C GLU A 89 -7.07 0.79 11.38
N VAL A 90 -6.99 1.77 10.48
CA VAL A 90 -6.95 1.51 9.01
C VAL A 90 -5.58 1.05 8.55
N ASP A 91 -4.51 1.74 8.98
CA ASP A 91 -3.15 1.53 8.49
C ASP A 91 -2.40 0.39 9.19
N PHE A 92 -2.92 -0.11 10.32
CA PHE A 92 -2.33 -1.24 11.04
C PHE A 92 -3.34 -2.37 11.25
N THR A 93 -4.42 -2.12 12.03
CA THR A 93 -5.30 -3.18 12.51
C THR A 93 -5.99 -3.92 11.37
N TYR A 94 -6.60 -3.21 10.43
CA TYR A 94 -7.27 -3.84 9.28
C TYR A 94 -6.28 -4.57 8.37
N GLN A 95 -5.12 -3.99 8.11
CA GLN A 95 -4.12 -4.60 7.23
C GLN A 95 -3.57 -5.90 7.82
N ILE A 96 -3.28 -5.93 9.12
CA ILE A 96 -2.85 -7.13 9.82
C ILE A 96 -3.95 -8.21 9.85
N ALA A 97 -5.20 -7.81 10.06
CA ALA A 97 -6.32 -8.74 10.06
C ALA A 97 -6.49 -9.43 8.68
N ILE A 98 -6.41 -8.64 7.59
CA ILE A 98 -6.46 -9.16 6.22
C ILE A 98 -5.29 -10.11 5.96
N ALA A 99 -4.06 -9.71 6.32
CA ALA A 99 -2.88 -10.53 6.12
C ALA A 99 -2.96 -11.87 6.88
N LYS A 100 -3.39 -11.85 8.13
CA LYS A 100 -3.59 -13.07 8.93
C LYS A 100 -4.63 -13.98 8.28
N ARG A 101 -5.80 -13.41 7.95
CA ARG A 101 -6.88 -14.19 7.34
C ARG A 101 -6.47 -14.82 6.02
N THR A 102 -5.79 -14.08 5.15
CA THR A 102 -5.33 -14.61 3.86
C THR A 102 -4.22 -15.65 4.03
N LYS A 103 -3.32 -15.50 5.00
CA LYS A 103 -2.32 -16.53 5.33
C LYS A 103 -2.97 -17.82 5.83
N GLU A 104 -3.99 -17.72 6.69
CA GLU A 104 -4.76 -18.88 7.20
C GLU A 104 -5.40 -19.69 6.08
N ILE A 105 -5.89 -19.06 5.02
CA ILE A 105 -6.49 -19.72 3.86
C ILE A 105 -5.48 -20.10 2.78
N GLY A 106 -4.18 -20.01 3.06
CA GLY A 106 -3.12 -20.56 2.22
C GLY A 106 -2.44 -19.58 1.27
N ALA A 107 -2.65 -18.26 1.40
CA ALA A 107 -1.95 -17.28 0.58
C ALA A 107 -0.42 -17.41 0.77
N LYS A 108 0.30 -17.50 -0.37
CA LYS A 108 1.75 -17.71 -0.39
C LYS A 108 2.54 -16.42 -0.41
N SER A 109 1.97 -15.34 -0.95
CA SER A 109 2.69 -14.10 -1.18
C SER A 109 1.88 -12.86 -0.81
N ILE A 110 2.60 -11.82 -0.37
CA ILE A 110 2.02 -10.56 0.06
C ILE A 110 2.85 -9.36 -0.43
N SER A 111 2.18 -8.30 -0.84
CA SER A 111 2.75 -7.01 -1.21
C SER A 111 2.16 -5.91 -0.33
N LEU A 112 2.99 -5.33 0.52
CA LEU A 112 2.62 -4.26 1.45
C LEU A 112 3.08 -2.91 0.92
N ILE A 113 2.19 -1.93 0.89
CA ILE A 113 2.53 -0.53 0.65
C ILE A 113 2.82 0.13 1.99
N SER A 114 4.11 0.38 2.22
CA SER A 114 4.65 1.06 3.39
C SER A 114 5.03 2.51 3.07
N ALA A 115 6.05 3.04 3.70
CA ALA A 115 6.59 4.38 3.45
C ALA A 115 8.11 4.41 3.60
N VAL A 116 8.77 5.28 2.85
CA VAL A 116 10.20 5.57 3.07
C VAL A 116 10.41 6.08 4.50
N GLY A 117 11.41 5.55 5.19
CA GLY A 117 11.67 5.89 6.60
C GLY A 117 10.80 5.14 7.61
N ALA A 118 9.97 4.17 7.20
CA ALA A 118 9.23 3.32 8.13
C ALA A 118 10.17 2.63 9.12
N ASP A 119 9.94 2.86 10.42
CA ASP A 119 10.75 2.34 11.52
C ASP A 119 9.86 2.19 12.78
N PRO A 120 9.75 1.00 13.38
CA PRO A 120 8.93 0.78 14.57
C PRO A 120 9.37 1.61 15.79
N ASN A 121 10.59 2.14 15.78
CA ASN A 121 11.13 2.99 16.85
C ASN A 121 11.08 4.49 16.51
N SER A 122 10.47 4.87 15.39
CA SER A 122 10.38 6.27 14.98
C SER A 122 9.58 7.09 15.99
N TRP A 123 10.04 8.31 16.29
CA TRP A 123 9.29 9.32 17.05
C TRP A 123 8.07 9.85 16.24
N ASN A 124 8.13 9.80 14.91
CA ASN A 124 7.02 10.15 14.04
C ASN A 124 6.00 9.01 14.02
N TYR A 125 4.79 9.26 14.52
CA TYR A 125 3.75 8.25 14.69
C TYR A 125 3.34 7.56 13.37
N TYR A 126 3.34 8.29 12.25
CA TYR A 126 3.05 7.72 10.93
C TYR A 126 4.11 6.68 10.55
N LEU A 127 5.40 7.04 10.63
CA LEU A 127 6.51 6.15 10.29
C LEU A 127 6.62 4.98 11.27
N GLN A 128 6.35 5.23 12.56
CA GLN A 128 6.31 4.19 13.58
C GLN A 128 5.24 3.14 13.25
N THR A 129 4.02 3.57 12.96
CA THR A 129 2.91 2.66 12.61
C THR A 129 3.24 1.83 11.36
N LYS A 130 3.83 2.46 10.32
CA LYS A 130 4.27 1.74 9.12
C LYS A 130 5.36 0.72 9.44
N GLY A 131 6.35 1.08 10.24
CA GLY A 131 7.40 0.15 10.67
C GLY A 131 6.88 -1.01 11.52
N MET A 132 5.95 -0.75 12.42
CA MET A 132 5.27 -1.79 13.20
C MET A 132 4.51 -2.77 12.29
N LEU A 133 3.80 -2.25 11.29
CA LEU A 133 3.07 -3.08 10.33
C LEU A 133 4.01 -3.98 9.53
N GLU A 134 5.12 -3.44 9.00
CA GLU A 134 6.14 -4.24 8.31
C GLU A 134 6.64 -5.39 9.19
N LYS A 135 6.98 -5.09 10.45
CA LYS A 135 7.47 -6.08 11.41
C LYS A 135 6.45 -7.20 11.65
N GLU A 136 5.17 -6.87 11.80
CA GLU A 136 4.11 -7.87 12.01
C GLU A 136 3.83 -8.70 10.75
N ILE A 137 3.87 -8.09 9.56
CA ILE A 137 3.72 -8.82 8.29
C ILE A 137 4.85 -9.82 8.09
N ILE A 138 6.09 -9.44 8.38
CA ILE A 138 7.27 -10.33 8.29
C ILE A 138 7.10 -11.55 9.20
N LYS A 139 6.55 -11.37 10.41
CA LYS A 139 6.29 -12.48 11.35
C LYS A 139 5.29 -13.51 10.83
N LEU A 140 4.43 -13.16 9.88
CA LEU A 140 3.46 -14.09 9.29
C LEU A 140 4.11 -15.12 8.35
N LYS A 141 5.38 -14.93 7.98
CA LYS A 141 6.19 -15.88 7.20
C LYS A 141 5.50 -16.32 5.91
N PHE A 142 5.04 -15.37 5.09
CA PHE A 142 4.66 -15.68 3.71
C PHE A 142 5.90 -16.17 2.95
N ASP A 143 5.71 -17.06 1.98
CA ASP A 143 6.81 -17.57 1.15
C ASP A 143 7.53 -16.41 0.43
N LYS A 144 6.73 -15.38 0.02
CA LYS A 144 7.21 -14.16 -0.59
C LYS A 144 6.54 -12.94 0.06
N THR A 145 7.36 -12.06 0.65
CA THR A 145 6.92 -10.80 1.25
C THR A 145 7.60 -9.63 0.54
N ASN A 146 6.80 -8.81 -0.14
CA ASN A 146 7.25 -7.60 -0.81
C ASN A 146 6.83 -6.37 -0.03
N ILE A 147 7.77 -5.52 0.33
CA ILE A 147 7.55 -4.27 1.06
C ILE A 147 7.96 -3.12 0.16
N PHE A 148 7.01 -2.27 -0.22
CA PHE A 148 7.23 -1.11 -1.05
C PHE A 148 7.26 0.14 -0.18
N ARG A 149 8.39 0.85 -0.16
CA ARG A 149 8.63 2.06 0.62
C ARG A 149 8.71 3.29 -0.29
N PRO A 150 7.61 3.77 -0.87
CA PRO A 150 7.61 4.98 -1.66
C PRO A 150 7.89 6.22 -0.81
N GLY A 151 8.41 7.26 -1.45
CA GLY A 151 8.38 8.62 -0.97
C GLY A 151 7.02 9.28 -1.21
N HIS A 152 7.02 10.58 -1.50
CA HIS A 152 5.80 11.30 -1.84
C HIS A 152 5.15 10.77 -3.13
N LEU A 153 3.82 10.53 -3.09
CA LEU A 153 3.05 10.06 -4.23
C LEU A 153 2.43 11.23 -4.98
N MET A 154 2.90 11.47 -6.20
CA MET A 154 2.42 12.54 -7.06
C MET A 154 1.21 12.14 -7.91
N GLY A 155 0.38 13.14 -8.25
CA GLY A 155 -0.67 13.03 -9.25
C GLY A 155 -2.10 13.01 -8.71
N ASN A 156 -2.32 13.25 -7.43
CA ASN A 156 -3.66 13.39 -6.87
C ASN A 156 -4.20 14.83 -7.04
N LYS A 157 -4.77 15.08 -8.22
CA LYS A 157 -5.31 16.41 -8.57
C LYS A 157 -6.55 16.84 -7.76
N LYS A 158 -7.14 15.95 -6.96
CA LYS A 158 -8.36 16.25 -6.18
C LYS A 158 -8.07 16.89 -4.82
N ARG A 159 -6.81 16.91 -4.38
CA ARG A 159 -6.41 17.39 -3.07
C ARG A 159 -5.38 18.52 -3.22
N LEU A 160 -5.76 19.73 -2.82
CA LEU A 160 -4.90 20.93 -2.94
C LEU A 160 -3.60 20.82 -2.13
N ASP A 161 -3.65 20.22 -0.92
CA ASP A 161 -2.46 19.99 -0.10
C ASP A 161 -1.44 19.09 -0.80
N ILE A 162 -1.90 18.08 -1.56
CA ILE A 162 -1.03 17.20 -2.34
C ILE A 162 -0.53 17.91 -3.59
N VAL A 163 -1.36 18.71 -4.26
CA VAL A 163 -0.92 19.50 -5.43
C VAL A 163 0.19 20.47 -5.05
N LEU A 164 0.07 21.13 -3.89
CA LEU A 164 1.13 21.99 -3.37
C LEU A 164 2.40 21.20 -3.03
N ALA A 165 2.24 20.03 -2.39
CA ALA A 165 3.37 19.14 -2.09
C ALA A 165 4.03 18.61 -3.38
N ASP A 166 3.26 18.31 -4.43
CA ASP A 166 3.77 17.93 -5.75
C ASP A 166 4.66 19.04 -6.35
N MET A 167 4.23 20.30 -6.25
CA MET A 167 5.01 21.46 -6.74
C MET A 167 6.31 21.64 -5.96
N VAL A 168 6.26 21.55 -4.63
CA VAL A 168 7.47 21.61 -3.78
C VAL A 168 8.42 20.46 -4.11
N SER A 169 7.88 19.25 -4.28
CA SER A 169 8.66 18.06 -4.61
C SER A 169 9.40 18.22 -5.95
N LEU A 170 8.75 18.77 -6.97
CA LEU A 170 9.41 19.02 -8.27
C LEU A 170 10.63 19.95 -8.13
N ALA A 171 10.57 20.91 -7.20
CA ALA A 171 11.70 21.81 -6.93
C ALA A 171 12.80 21.14 -6.09
N VAL A 172 12.45 20.27 -5.13
CA VAL A 172 13.38 19.69 -4.15
C VAL A 172 14.00 18.38 -4.65
N ASP A 173 13.24 17.55 -5.36
CA ASP A 173 13.68 16.22 -5.82
C ASP A 173 15.03 16.20 -6.57
N PRO A 174 15.36 17.18 -7.45
CA PRO A 174 16.66 17.20 -8.13
C PRO A 174 17.86 17.24 -7.17
N PHE A 175 17.68 17.86 -6.00
CA PHE A 175 18.73 18.01 -4.99
C PHE A 175 18.87 16.79 -4.07
N LEU A 176 17.89 15.88 -4.07
CA LEU A 176 17.96 14.63 -3.30
C LEU A 176 18.86 13.62 -4.01
N ASN A 177 20.15 13.59 -3.66
CA ASN A 177 21.17 12.72 -4.25
C ASN A 177 21.69 11.70 -3.24
N GLY A 178 22.48 10.73 -3.72
CA GLY A 178 23.08 9.69 -2.86
C GLY A 178 22.03 8.90 -2.07
N SER A 179 22.19 8.82 -0.77
CA SER A 179 21.28 8.15 0.17
C SER A 179 19.91 8.82 0.30
N LEU A 180 19.80 10.11 -0.05
CA LEU A 180 18.55 10.87 0.00
C LEU A 180 17.64 10.59 -1.20
N LYS A 181 18.13 9.95 -2.26
CA LYS A 181 17.31 9.57 -3.44
C LYS A 181 16.05 8.78 -3.09
N LYS A 182 16.08 8.00 -2.02
CA LYS A 182 14.92 7.21 -1.56
C LYS A 182 13.70 8.06 -1.20
N PHE A 183 13.88 9.33 -0.87
CA PHE A 183 12.81 10.27 -0.51
C PHE A 183 12.19 10.98 -1.72
N ARG A 184 12.73 10.80 -2.93
CA ARG A 184 12.17 11.42 -4.13
C ARG A 184 10.73 10.98 -4.37
N SER A 185 9.98 11.90 -4.95
CA SER A 185 8.59 11.69 -5.32
C SER A 185 8.47 10.74 -6.51
N ILE A 186 7.34 10.05 -6.58
CA ILE A 186 7.04 9.14 -7.67
C ILE A 186 5.57 9.28 -8.09
N SER A 187 5.31 9.24 -9.41
CA SER A 187 3.93 9.24 -9.88
C SER A 187 3.23 7.93 -9.53
N VAL A 188 1.95 8.02 -9.16
CA VAL A 188 1.14 6.86 -8.80
C VAL A 188 1.13 5.80 -9.90
N LYS A 189 1.03 6.19 -11.17
CA LYS A 189 1.04 5.27 -12.31
C LYS A 189 2.34 4.47 -12.40
N LYS A 190 3.48 5.13 -12.23
CA LYS A 190 4.78 4.47 -12.29
C LYS A 190 4.96 3.51 -11.12
N LEU A 191 4.60 3.96 -9.90
CA LEU A 191 4.68 3.11 -8.72
C LEU A 191 3.77 1.87 -8.85
N SER A 192 2.53 2.04 -9.30
CA SER A 192 1.58 0.92 -9.49
C SER A 192 2.09 -0.13 -10.46
N LYS A 193 2.67 0.30 -11.60
CA LYS A 193 3.33 -0.61 -12.55
C LYS A 193 4.47 -1.38 -11.89
N SER A 194 5.33 -0.67 -11.17
CA SER A 194 6.45 -1.29 -10.46
C SER A 194 5.98 -2.28 -9.40
N ILE A 195 4.95 -1.94 -8.61
CA ILE A 195 4.38 -2.84 -7.60
C ILE A 195 3.91 -4.14 -8.23
N VAL A 196 3.08 -4.07 -9.26
CA VAL A 196 2.53 -5.27 -9.91
C VAL A 196 3.64 -6.10 -10.55
N GLN A 197 4.56 -5.47 -11.29
CA GLN A 197 5.67 -6.16 -11.95
C GLN A 197 6.58 -6.86 -10.93
N LYS A 198 7.02 -6.15 -9.88
CA LYS A 198 7.89 -6.73 -8.84
C LYS A 198 7.17 -7.78 -8.00
N SER A 199 5.87 -7.67 -7.80
CA SER A 199 5.08 -8.71 -7.12
C SER A 199 5.09 -10.04 -7.88
N ILE A 200 5.17 -9.98 -9.19
CA ILE A 200 5.30 -11.16 -10.07
C ILE A 200 6.74 -11.68 -10.04
N ASP A 201 7.71 -10.82 -10.31
CA ASP A 201 9.10 -11.19 -10.63
C ASP A 201 9.99 -11.45 -9.40
N SER A 202 9.61 -10.94 -8.22
CA SER A 202 10.45 -11.07 -7.03
C SER A 202 10.59 -12.52 -6.57
N LYS A 203 11.75 -12.83 -6.02
CA LYS A 203 12.07 -14.15 -5.46
C LYS A 203 11.36 -14.37 -4.11
N ASN A 204 11.26 -15.62 -3.69
CA ASN A 204 10.81 -15.96 -2.36
C ASN A 204 11.72 -15.31 -1.29
N GLY A 205 11.14 -15.07 -0.12
CA GLY A 205 11.79 -14.35 0.97
C GLY A 205 11.25 -12.93 1.15
N ILE A 206 12.00 -12.11 1.87
CA ILE A 206 11.63 -10.72 2.16
C ILE A 206 12.34 -9.81 1.16
N ASN A 207 11.56 -9.06 0.39
CA ASN A 207 12.04 -8.10 -0.61
C ASN A 207 11.58 -6.70 -0.20
N VAL A 208 12.50 -5.75 -0.08
CA VAL A 208 12.20 -4.34 0.24
C VAL A 208 12.60 -3.49 -0.95
N PHE A 209 11.65 -2.69 -1.44
CA PHE A 209 11.80 -1.86 -2.62
C PHE A 209 11.68 -0.38 -2.27
N ASP A 210 12.60 0.44 -2.74
CA ASP A 210 12.59 1.89 -2.59
C ASP A 210 12.55 2.62 -3.95
N TYR A 211 12.69 3.93 -3.96
CA TYR A 211 12.63 4.77 -5.16
C TYR A 211 13.55 4.27 -6.29
N LYS A 212 14.73 3.72 -5.98
CA LYS A 212 15.68 3.25 -7.01
C LYS A 212 15.09 2.08 -7.80
N ASP A 213 14.36 1.21 -7.09
CA ASP A 213 13.72 0.04 -7.68
C ASP A 213 12.52 0.39 -8.54
N PHE A 214 11.83 1.49 -8.23
CA PHE A 214 10.65 1.96 -8.96
C PHE A 214 11.01 2.73 -10.25
N LYS A 215 12.21 3.30 -10.30
CA LYS A 215 12.64 4.10 -11.45
C LYS A 215 12.81 3.28 -12.72
N ASN A 216 13.22 2.04 -12.59
CA ASN A 216 13.63 1.15 -13.69
C ASN A 216 12.51 0.19 -14.15
N SER A 217 11.27 0.47 -13.74
CA SER A 217 10.10 -0.37 -14.07
C SER A 217 9.18 0.31 -15.07
#